data_ba0d3d83aff83b5aeb6a6df478101ec6
#
_entry.id   ba0d3d83aff83b5aeb6a6df478101ec6
#
_cell.length_a   1.000
_cell.length_b   1.000
_cell.length_c   1.000
_cell.angle_alpha   90.00
_cell.angle_beta   90.00
_cell.angle_gamma   90.00
#
_symmetry.space_group_name_H-M   'P 1'
#
loop_
_entity.id
_entity.type
_entity.pdbx_description
1 polymer ?
#
loop_
_entity_poly.entity_id
_entity_poly.type
_entity_poly.pdbx_seq_one_letter_code
_entity_poly.pdbx_strand_id
1 'polypeptide(L)'
;SMPRHAIAWEEVMKQHGLPFTAYDCYINEGRTGESVIREAFQKALGRDATQEEVKTIYAEKSAFYHQLLQTTTPTIPGVADVLQFVKEQGHQIWVVTGSGMRTLLDSLNEVFPSIFQQDQMITAFDVTQGKPHPEPYLKAWERSGLPKEQCLVIENAPLGVRSGKAAGLTVYAVNTGILKREDLLQAGADMVFDSMHELLQFLQQH
;
A
#
# COMPACT_ATOMS: atom_id res chain seq x y z
N SER A 1 -0.26 -8.65 -4.84
CA SER A 1 0.80 -8.07 -5.70
C SER A 1 2.16 -8.02 -5.01
N MET A 2 2.21 -7.71 -3.70
CA MET A 2 3.48 -7.50 -2.95
C MET A 2 4.51 -8.63 -3.07
N PRO A 3 4.19 -9.94 -2.99
CA PRO A 3 5.20 -10.97 -3.18
C PRO A 3 5.96 -10.87 -4.50
N ARG A 4 5.26 -10.53 -5.60
CA ARG A 4 5.89 -10.35 -6.92
C ARG A 4 6.74 -9.08 -6.98
N HIS A 5 6.30 -8.00 -6.34
CA HIS A 5 7.11 -6.79 -6.21
C HIS A 5 8.39 -7.06 -5.44
N ALA A 6 8.31 -7.82 -4.35
CA ALA A 6 9.47 -8.20 -3.54
C ALA A 6 10.49 -9.00 -4.35
N ILE A 7 10.04 -10.03 -5.09
CA ILE A 7 10.91 -10.82 -5.96
C ILE A 7 11.58 -9.93 -7.02
N ALA A 8 10.81 -9.04 -7.67
CA ALA A 8 11.36 -8.19 -8.71
C ALA A 8 12.37 -7.15 -8.18
N TRP A 9 12.09 -6.55 -7.03
CA TRP A 9 13.02 -5.62 -6.39
C TRP A 9 14.29 -6.30 -5.90
N GLU A 10 14.18 -7.42 -5.20
CA GLU A 10 15.32 -8.17 -4.68
C GLU A 10 16.28 -8.61 -5.80
N GLU A 11 15.73 -9.16 -6.89
CA GLU A 11 16.54 -9.61 -8.04
C GLU A 11 17.26 -8.46 -8.72
N VAL A 12 16.54 -7.39 -9.07
CA VAL A 12 17.14 -6.27 -9.81
C VAL A 12 18.12 -5.48 -8.94
N MET A 13 17.80 -5.21 -7.67
CA MET A 13 18.73 -4.55 -6.76
C MET A 13 20.02 -5.35 -6.57
N LYS A 14 19.92 -6.68 -6.48
CA LYS A 14 21.08 -7.59 -6.40
C LYS A 14 21.96 -7.50 -7.65
N GLN A 15 21.39 -7.43 -8.85
CA GLN A 15 22.13 -7.25 -10.11
C GLN A 15 22.93 -5.96 -10.14
N HIS A 16 22.48 -4.92 -9.46
CA HIS A 16 23.18 -3.64 -9.29
C HIS A 16 24.08 -3.55 -8.05
N GLY A 17 24.29 -4.67 -7.34
CA GLY A 17 25.14 -4.73 -6.14
C GLY A 17 24.55 -3.99 -4.93
N LEU A 18 23.26 -3.76 -4.92
CA LEU A 18 22.54 -3.10 -3.83
C LEU A 18 21.92 -4.17 -2.91
N PRO A 19 22.24 -4.16 -1.60
CA PRO A 19 21.62 -5.05 -0.64
C PRO A 19 20.17 -4.62 -0.42
N PHE A 20 19.23 -5.42 -0.92
CA PHE A 20 17.80 -5.18 -0.80
C PHE A 20 17.09 -6.54 -0.69
N THR A 21 16.26 -6.69 0.31
CA THR A 21 15.56 -7.94 0.61
C THR A 21 14.05 -7.80 0.38
N ALA A 22 13.35 -8.93 0.37
CA ALA A 22 11.89 -8.93 0.39
C ALA A 22 11.34 -8.10 1.55
N TYR A 23 11.95 -8.17 2.73
CA TYR A 23 11.56 -7.38 3.89
C TYR A 23 11.67 -5.86 3.64
N ASP A 24 12.77 -5.42 3.01
CA ASP A 24 12.95 -4.01 2.63
C ASP A 24 11.84 -3.55 1.66
N CYS A 25 11.38 -4.45 0.78
CA CYS A 25 10.26 -4.14 -0.11
C CYS A 25 8.96 -3.88 0.66
N TYR A 26 8.63 -4.71 1.62
CA TYR A 26 7.42 -4.54 2.43
C TYR A 26 7.48 -3.32 3.36
N ILE A 27 8.63 -3.03 3.96
CA ILE A 27 8.82 -1.81 4.78
C ILE A 27 8.65 -0.54 3.96
N ASN A 28 9.03 -0.58 2.68
CA ASN A 28 8.96 0.53 1.75
C ASN A 28 7.68 0.55 0.90
N GLU A 29 6.72 -0.33 1.18
CA GLU A 29 5.43 -0.35 0.47
C GLU A 29 4.72 1.00 0.57
N GLY A 30 4.29 1.52 -0.57
CA GLY A 30 3.66 2.85 -0.69
C GLY A 30 4.60 3.98 -1.13
N ARG A 31 5.92 3.75 -1.17
CA ARG A 31 6.88 4.69 -1.78
C ARG A 31 6.86 4.62 -3.31
N THR A 32 7.32 5.69 -3.93
CA THR A 32 7.64 5.67 -5.35
C THR A 32 8.88 4.82 -5.62
N GLY A 33 8.96 4.18 -6.78
CA GLY A 33 10.15 3.38 -7.15
C GLY A 33 11.44 4.19 -7.15
N GLU A 34 11.40 5.45 -7.58
CA GLU A 34 12.54 6.37 -7.48
C GLU A 34 13.02 6.53 -6.04
N SER A 35 12.11 6.79 -5.10
CA SER A 35 12.44 6.95 -3.69
C SER A 35 13.07 5.69 -3.08
N VAL A 36 12.60 4.50 -3.48
CA VAL A 36 13.17 3.22 -3.04
C VAL A 36 14.60 3.05 -3.54
N ILE A 37 14.86 3.37 -4.82
CA ILE A 37 16.21 3.28 -5.42
C ILE A 37 17.16 4.24 -4.73
N ARG A 38 16.79 5.51 -4.56
CA ARG A 38 17.64 6.53 -3.92
C ARG A 38 17.99 6.12 -2.48
N GLU A 39 17.04 5.62 -1.73
CA GLU A 39 17.30 5.12 -0.37
C GLU A 39 18.26 3.91 -0.36
N ALA A 40 18.10 2.98 -1.30
CA ALA A 40 19.00 1.84 -1.42
C ALA A 40 20.45 2.28 -1.73
N PHE A 41 20.63 3.25 -2.62
CA PHE A 41 21.94 3.84 -2.92
C PHE A 41 22.55 4.56 -1.72
N GLN A 42 21.75 5.38 -1.03
CA GLN A 42 22.22 6.08 0.17
C GLN A 42 22.66 5.10 1.25
N LYS A 43 21.89 4.02 1.46
CA LYS A 43 22.14 3.01 2.49
C LYS A 43 23.36 2.14 2.17
N ALA A 44 23.53 1.76 0.90
CA ALA A 44 24.59 0.85 0.46
C ALA A 44 25.90 1.56 0.12
N LEU A 45 25.83 2.75 -0.48
CA LEU A 45 26.98 3.42 -1.09
C LEU A 45 27.26 4.81 -0.49
N GLY A 46 26.43 5.31 0.43
CA GLY A 46 26.56 6.63 1.05
C GLY A 46 26.38 7.82 0.08
N ARG A 47 25.81 7.57 -1.09
CA ARG A 47 25.51 8.60 -2.10
C ARG A 47 24.10 8.47 -2.64
N ASP A 48 23.60 9.52 -3.28
CA ASP A 48 22.34 9.45 -4.03
C ASP A 48 22.53 8.73 -5.38
N ALA A 49 21.45 8.13 -5.88
CA ALA A 49 21.41 7.60 -7.24
C ALA A 49 21.31 8.73 -8.27
N THR A 50 22.02 8.61 -9.37
CA THR A 50 21.83 9.48 -10.53
C THR A 50 20.47 9.25 -11.17
N GLN A 51 20.00 10.21 -11.95
CA GLN A 51 18.72 10.07 -12.66
C GLN A 51 18.74 8.90 -13.68
N GLU A 52 19.89 8.61 -14.25
CA GLU A 52 20.06 7.48 -15.18
C GLU A 52 20.00 6.15 -14.46
N GLU A 53 20.66 6.02 -13.29
CA GLU A 53 20.58 4.81 -12.44
C GLU A 53 19.14 4.55 -12.00
N VAL A 54 18.42 5.59 -11.56
CA VAL A 54 17.01 5.49 -11.20
C VAL A 54 16.18 4.98 -12.36
N LYS A 55 16.33 5.58 -13.55
CA LYS A 55 15.57 5.21 -14.75
C LYS A 55 15.86 3.78 -15.18
N THR A 56 17.12 3.37 -15.20
CA THR A 56 17.55 2.04 -15.61
C THR A 56 17.01 0.98 -14.66
N ILE A 57 17.26 1.11 -13.37
CA ILE A 57 16.84 0.14 -12.36
C ILE A 57 15.32 0.01 -12.31
N TYR A 58 14.60 1.14 -12.42
CA TYR A 58 13.14 1.12 -12.42
C TYR A 58 12.56 0.44 -13.67
N ALA A 59 13.17 0.65 -14.83
CA ALA A 59 12.77 0.00 -16.08
C ALA A 59 13.00 -1.50 -16.02
N GLU A 60 14.17 -1.94 -15.56
CA GLU A 60 14.50 -3.37 -15.40
C GLU A 60 13.57 -4.05 -14.40
N LYS A 61 13.34 -3.41 -13.24
CA LYS A 61 12.39 -3.92 -12.24
C LYS A 61 10.97 -4.04 -12.82
N SER A 62 10.54 -3.06 -13.60
CA SER A 62 9.22 -3.09 -14.23
C SER A 62 9.12 -4.22 -15.25
N ALA A 63 10.12 -4.40 -16.09
CA ALA A 63 10.19 -5.49 -17.08
C ALA A 63 10.16 -6.86 -16.39
N PHE A 64 10.95 -7.05 -15.33
CA PHE A 64 10.97 -8.28 -14.56
C PHE A 64 9.63 -8.55 -13.87
N TYR A 65 9.03 -7.53 -13.25
CA TYR A 65 7.70 -7.63 -12.65
C TYR A 65 6.64 -8.07 -13.65
N HIS A 66 6.67 -7.52 -14.87
CA HIS A 66 5.73 -7.92 -15.94
C HIS A 66 5.88 -9.39 -16.34
N GLN A 67 7.09 -9.94 -16.33
CA GLN A 67 7.29 -11.37 -16.58
C GLN A 67 6.65 -12.25 -15.48
N LEU A 68 6.56 -11.75 -14.25
CA LEU A 68 5.92 -12.45 -13.14
C LEU A 68 4.38 -12.37 -13.15
N LEU A 69 3.78 -11.52 -14.00
CA LEU A 69 2.33 -11.32 -14.06
C LEU A 69 1.56 -12.41 -14.84
N GLN A 70 2.17 -13.51 -15.22
CA GLN A 70 1.57 -14.56 -16.06
C GLN A 70 0.35 -15.27 -15.45
N THR A 71 -0.06 -14.94 -14.24
CA THR A 71 -1.23 -15.51 -13.56
C THR A 71 -2.03 -14.44 -12.85
N THR A 72 -3.32 -14.72 -12.58
CA THR A 72 -4.18 -13.86 -11.77
C THR A 72 -3.52 -13.48 -10.44
N THR A 73 -3.64 -12.21 -10.05
CA THR A 73 -3.13 -11.77 -8.75
C THR A 73 -4.03 -12.35 -7.66
N PRO A 74 -3.49 -13.16 -6.74
CA PRO A 74 -4.30 -13.67 -5.65
C PRO A 74 -4.76 -12.53 -4.75
N THR A 75 -5.99 -12.60 -4.30
CA THR A 75 -6.54 -11.69 -3.30
C THR A 75 -6.04 -12.04 -1.90
N ILE A 76 -6.06 -11.08 -0.99
CA ILE A 76 -5.78 -11.32 0.42
C ILE A 76 -6.97 -12.14 0.98
N PRO A 77 -6.72 -13.29 1.64
CA PRO A 77 -7.81 -14.09 2.22
C PRO A 77 -8.67 -13.28 3.19
N GLY A 78 -9.98 -13.39 3.07
CA GLY A 78 -10.96 -12.69 3.91
C GLY A 78 -11.24 -11.23 3.53
N VAL A 79 -10.52 -10.64 2.57
CA VAL A 79 -10.76 -9.25 2.17
C VAL A 79 -12.16 -9.06 1.58
N ALA A 80 -12.65 -10.02 0.80
CA ALA A 80 -14.00 -9.95 0.22
C ALA A 80 -15.07 -9.88 1.30
N ASP A 81 -14.93 -10.66 2.37
CA ASP A 81 -15.90 -10.71 3.48
C ASP A 81 -15.91 -9.39 4.25
N VAL A 82 -14.72 -8.78 4.48
CA VAL A 82 -14.62 -7.45 5.11
C VAL A 82 -15.28 -6.38 4.24
N LEU A 83 -15.00 -6.35 2.95
CA LEU A 83 -15.57 -5.37 2.01
C LEU A 83 -17.09 -5.51 1.92
N GLN A 84 -17.59 -6.74 1.86
CA GLN A 84 -19.02 -7.01 1.82
C GLN A 84 -19.69 -6.56 3.12
N PHE A 85 -19.13 -6.92 4.28
CA PHE A 85 -19.64 -6.48 5.58
C PHE A 85 -19.71 -4.95 5.68
N VAL A 86 -18.61 -4.24 5.37
CA VAL A 86 -18.56 -2.77 5.44
C VAL A 86 -19.61 -2.13 4.52
N LYS A 87 -19.80 -2.69 3.33
CA LYS A 87 -20.83 -2.24 2.38
C LYS A 87 -22.25 -2.46 2.91
N GLU A 88 -22.53 -3.63 3.49
CA GLU A 88 -23.84 -3.98 4.07
C GLU A 88 -24.22 -3.09 5.27
N GLN A 89 -23.20 -2.59 6.01
CA GLN A 89 -23.40 -1.61 7.06
C GLN A 89 -23.65 -0.18 6.51
N GLY A 90 -23.63 0.01 5.19
CA GLY A 90 -23.89 1.30 4.55
C GLY A 90 -22.72 2.28 4.61
N HIS A 91 -21.51 1.82 4.92
CA HIS A 91 -20.33 2.69 4.96
C HIS A 91 -19.78 2.98 3.56
N GLN A 92 -19.17 4.16 3.41
CA GLN A 92 -18.39 4.51 2.24
C GLN A 92 -17.06 3.74 2.23
N ILE A 93 -16.65 3.26 1.06
CA ILE A 93 -15.37 2.55 0.88
C ILE A 93 -14.49 3.37 -0.05
N TRP A 94 -13.35 3.83 0.46
CA TRP A 94 -12.37 4.63 -0.26
C TRP A 94 -11.09 3.84 -0.55
N VAL A 95 -10.58 3.95 -1.77
CA VAL A 95 -9.26 3.40 -2.14
C VAL A 95 -8.23 4.53 -2.07
N VAL A 96 -7.19 4.36 -1.24
CA VAL A 96 -6.08 5.31 -1.13
C VAL A 96 -4.77 4.59 -1.45
N THR A 97 -4.24 4.81 -2.65
CA THR A 97 -3.10 4.07 -3.20
C THR A 97 -2.04 4.96 -3.81
N GLY A 98 -0.76 4.55 -3.70
CA GLY A 98 0.35 5.15 -4.46
C GLY A 98 0.45 4.65 -5.91
N SER A 99 -0.47 3.82 -6.38
CA SER A 99 -0.49 3.35 -7.76
C SER A 99 -0.91 4.47 -8.72
N GLY A 100 -0.16 4.60 -9.85
CA GLY A 100 -0.52 5.41 -11.01
C GLY A 100 -1.14 4.58 -12.14
N MET A 101 -1.73 3.44 -11.87
CA MET A 101 -2.33 2.57 -12.86
C MET A 101 -3.74 3.06 -13.23
N ARG A 102 -3.93 3.48 -14.50
CA ARG A 102 -5.23 4.03 -14.99
C ARG A 102 -6.36 2.99 -14.99
N THR A 103 -6.02 1.71 -15.14
CA THR A 103 -6.95 0.57 -15.14
C THR A 103 -7.17 -0.04 -13.75
N LEU A 104 -6.78 0.67 -12.69
CA LEU A 104 -6.88 0.13 -11.34
C LEU A 104 -8.32 -0.18 -10.94
N LEU A 105 -9.25 0.73 -11.24
CA LEU A 105 -10.67 0.51 -10.93
C LEU A 105 -11.24 -0.69 -11.66
N ASP A 106 -10.90 -0.83 -12.96
CA ASP A 106 -11.34 -1.99 -13.76
C ASP A 106 -10.85 -3.29 -13.13
N SER A 107 -9.55 -3.34 -12.79
CA SER A 107 -8.94 -4.50 -12.12
C SER A 107 -9.55 -4.80 -10.75
N LEU A 108 -9.94 -3.77 -9.99
CA LEU A 108 -10.63 -3.95 -8.72
C LEU A 108 -12.06 -4.46 -8.92
N ASN A 109 -12.78 -3.96 -9.92
CA ASN A 109 -14.16 -4.36 -10.21
C ASN A 109 -14.26 -5.76 -10.83
N GLU A 110 -13.22 -6.23 -11.53
CA GLU A 110 -13.13 -7.63 -11.97
C GLU A 110 -13.12 -8.61 -10.77
N VAL A 111 -12.47 -8.21 -9.67
CA VAL A 111 -12.31 -9.07 -8.48
C VAL A 111 -13.41 -8.82 -7.44
N PHE A 112 -13.84 -7.57 -7.27
CA PHE A 112 -14.82 -7.13 -6.28
C PHE A 112 -15.92 -6.30 -6.96
N PRO A 113 -16.85 -6.94 -7.68
CA PRO A 113 -17.87 -6.24 -8.46
C PRO A 113 -18.69 -5.27 -7.63
N SER A 114 -18.83 -4.03 -8.10
CA SER A 114 -19.68 -3.00 -7.49
C SER A 114 -19.30 -2.57 -6.06
N ILE A 115 -18.09 -2.85 -5.60
CA ILE A 115 -17.58 -2.38 -4.30
C ILE A 115 -17.00 -0.98 -4.44
N PHE A 116 -16.16 -0.75 -5.46
CA PHE A 116 -15.39 0.48 -5.59
C PHE A 116 -16.00 1.43 -6.63
N GLN A 117 -15.88 2.74 -6.38
CA GLN A 117 -16.37 3.79 -7.25
C GLN A 117 -15.22 4.74 -7.62
N GLN A 118 -15.27 5.33 -8.83
CA GLN A 118 -14.20 6.18 -9.35
C GLN A 118 -13.99 7.45 -8.52
N ASP A 119 -15.06 8.04 -8.01
CA ASP A 119 -15.04 9.24 -7.19
C ASP A 119 -14.58 8.99 -5.74
N GLN A 120 -14.52 7.72 -5.33
CA GLN A 120 -14.02 7.26 -4.03
C GLN A 120 -12.59 6.69 -4.12
N MET A 121 -11.78 7.22 -5.03
CA MET A 121 -10.39 6.81 -5.20
C MET A 121 -9.44 8.01 -5.10
N ILE A 122 -8.34 7.81 -4.36
CA ILE A 122 -7.17 8.67 -4.33
C ILE A 122 -5.97 7.84 -4.82
N THR A 123 -5.37 8.28 -5.91
CA THR A 123 -4.27 7.60 -6.60
C THR A 123 -3.02 8.49 -6.64
N ALA A 124 -1.93 8.00 -7.23
CA ALA A 124 -0.73 8.82 -7.45
C ALA A 124 -0.99 10.07 -8.31
N PHE A 125 -2.05 10.09 -9.11
CA PHE A 125 -2.41 11.27 -9.93
C PHE A 125 -3.12 12.36 -9.14
N ASP A 126 -3.65 12.03 -7.97
CA ASP A 126 -4.42 12.96 -7.15
C ASP A 126 -3.54 13.73 -6.15
N VAL A 127 -2.30 13.29 -5.91
CA VAL A 127 -1.44 13.81 -4.85
C VAL A 127 -0.09 14.29 -5.38
N THR A 128 0.49 15.26 -4.68
CA THR A 128 1.87 15.72 -4.93
C THR A 128 2.87 14.99 -4.05
N GLN A 129 2.43 14.58 -2.85
CA GLN A 129 3.25 13.86 -1.88
C GLN A 129 2.56 12.55 -1.51
N GLY A 130 3.23 11.42 -1.82
CA GLY A 130 2.77 10.08 -1.46
C GLY A 130 3.04 9.72 0.00
N LYS A 131 2.54 8.55 0.44
CA LYS A 131 2.83 7.99 1.75
C LYS A 131 4.35 7.96 2.03
N PRO A 132 4.85 8.36 3.21
CA PRO A 132 4.13 8.56 4.47
C PRO A 132 3.54 9.97 4.69
N HIS A 133 3.57 10.87 3.70
CA HIS A 133 2.95 12.18 3.81
C HIS A 133 1.43 12.02 4.01
N PRO A 134 0.76 12.87 4.82
CA PRO A 134 -0.67 12.73 5.10
C PRO A 134 -1.59 13.07 3.92
N GLU A 135 -1.08 13.72 2.87
CA GLU A 135 -1.87 14.24 1.76
C GLU A 135 -2.86 13.22 1.16
N PRO A 136 -2.48 11.95 0.90
CA PRO A 136 -3.41 10.98 0.32
C PRO A 136 -4.65 10.73 1.19
N TYR A 137 -4.47 10.60 2.50
CA TYR A 137 -5.58 10.36 3.42
C TYR A 137 -6.35 11.64 3.77
N LEU A 138 -5.70 12.79 3.81
CA LEU A 138 -6.40 14.07 3.95
C LEU A 138 -7.34 14.32 2.78
N LYS A 139 -6.90 14.05 1.54
CA LYS A 139 -7.76 14.20 0.35
C LYS A 139 -8.95 13.22 0.35
N ALA A 140 -8.74 11.98 0.77
CA ALA A 140 -9.83 11.02 0.90
C ALA A 140 -10.84 11.48 1.97
N TRP A 141 -10.34 11.87 3.13
CA TRP A 141 -11.16 12.40 4.21
C TRP A 141 -11.96 13.66 3.79
N GLU A 142 -11.31 14.65 3.19
CA GLU A 142 -11.98 15.88 2.71
C GLU A 142 -13.09 15.56 1.70
N ARG A 143 -12.83 14.66 0.75
CA ARG A 143 -13.83 14.24 -0.25
C ARG A 143 -14.96 13.40 0.34
N SER A 144 -14.71 12.68 1.44
CA SER A 144 -15.75 11.87 2.09
C SER A 144 -16.85 12.72 2.73
N GLY A 145 -16.52 13.96 3.13
CA GLY A 145 -17.45 14.87 3.82
C GLY A 145 -17.78 14.44 5.26
N LEU A 146 -17.08 13.44 5.81
CA LEU A 146 -17.36 12.89 7.14
C LEU A 146 -16.44 13.52 8.21
N PRO A 147 -16.86 13.55 9.49
CA PRO A 147 -15.96 13.84 10.61
C PRO A 147 -14.83 12.78 10.69
N LYS A 148 -13.64 13.19 11.14
CA LYS A 148 -12.48 12.25 11.25
C LYS A 148 -12.77 11.07 12.18
N GLU A 149 -13.54 11.30 13.21
CA GLU A 149 -13.93 10.30 14.22
C GLU A 149 -14.81 9.18 13.64
N GLN A 150 -15.40 9.42 12.45
CA GLN A 150 -16.19 8.44 11.70
C GLN A 150 -15.39 7.77 10.56
N CYS A 151 -14.11 8.09 10.45
CA CYS A 151 -13.24 7.57 9.41
C CYS A 151 -12.22 6.59 9.99
N LEU A 152 -12.15 5.41 9.40
CA LEU A 152 -11.19 4.37 9.74
C LEU A 152 -10.30 4.06 8.54
N VAL A 153 -9.00 4.08 8.73
CA VAL A 153 -8.02 3.62 7.76
C VAL A 153 -7.69 2.17 8.04
N ILE A 154 -7.75 1.32 7.01
CA ILE A 154 -7.24 -0.05 7.05
C ILE A 154 -5.97 -0.10 6.18
N GLU A 155 -4.86 -0.49 6.79
CA GLU A 155 -3.54 -0.50 6.15
C GLU A 155 -2.78 -1.80 6.43
N ASN A 156 -1.76 -2.09 5.61
CA ASN A 156 -0.90 -3.25 5.79
C ASN A 156 0.59 -2.89 5.80
N ALA A 157 0.92 -1.62 5.57
CA ALA A 157 2.29 -1.15 5.40
C ALA A 157 2.63 0.00 6.36
N PRO A 158 3.86 0.04 6.92
CA PRO A 158 4.25 1.07 7.88
C PRO A 158 4.12 2.50 7.35
N LEU A 159 4.42 2.72 6.07
CA LEU A 159 4.30 4.06 5.48
C LEU A 159 2.84 4.50 5.33
N GLY A 160 1.95 3.57 5.03
CA GLY A 160 0.52 3.83 5.00
C GLY A 160 -0.03 4.14 6.39
N VAL A 161 0.37 3.37 7.40
CA VAL A 161 0.03 3.64 8.80
C VAL A 161 0.47 5.04 9.21
N ARG A 162 1.73 5.40 8.97
CA ARG A 162 2.26 6.76 9.28
C ARG A 162 1.47 7.84 8.57
N SER A 163 1.12 7.63 7.30
CA SER A 163 0.33 8.58 6.51
C SER A 163 -1.06 8.81 7.10
N GLY A 164 -1.78 7.74 7.46
CA GLY A 164 -3.08 7.82 8.11
C GLY A 164 -3.02 8.50 9.49
N LYS A 165 -2.01 8.15 10.31
CA LYS A 165 -1.78 8.78 11.61
C LYS A 165 -1.42 10.26 11.48
N ALA A 166 -0.56 10.61 10.52
CA ALA A 166 -0.22 12.02 10.24
C ALA A 166 -1.43 12.83 9.73
N ALA A 167 -2.40 12.19 9.10
CA ALA A 167 -3.68 12.80 8.73
C ALA A 167 -4.64 12.97 9.94
N GLY A 168 -4.30 12.44 11.12
CA GLY A 168 -5.12 12.49 12.33
C GLY A 168 -6.30 11.53 12.31
N LEU A 169 -6.17 10.41 11.60
CA LEU A 169 -7.21 9.39 11.48
C LEU A 169 -6.90 8.18 12.41
N THR A 170 -7.93 7.42 12.74
CA THR A 170 -7.78 6.09 13.34
C THR A 170 -7.26 5.13 12.28
N VAL A 171 -6.22 4.35 12.62
CA VAL A 171 -5.57 3.42 11.70
C VAL A 171 -5.51 2.04 12.32
N TYR A 172 -6.21 1.08 11.71
CA TYR A 172 -6.05 -0.33 11.99
C TYR A 172 -5.15 -0.96 10.93
N ALA A 173 -4.17 -1.72 11.35
CA ALA A 173 -3.27 -2.42 10.43
C ALA A 173 -3.61 -3.91 10.38
N VAL A 174 -3.50 -4.50 9.19
CA VAL A 174 -3.62 -5.95 9.02
C VAL A 174 -2.32 -6.49 8.46
N ASN A 175 -1.66 -7.38 9.20
CA ASN A 175 -0.42 -7.99 8.75
C ASN A 175 -0.69 -9.06 7.67
N THR A 176 -0.71 -8.63 6.43
CA THR A 176 -0.98 -9.48 5.27
C THR A 176 0.29 -10.01 4.59
N GLY A 177 1.46 -9.78 5.18
CA GLY A 177 2.75 -10.08 4.58
C GLY A 177 3.74 -10.70 5.56
N ILE A 178 5.01 -10.34 5.38
CA ILE A 178 6.15 -10.90 6.13
C ILE A 178 6.66 -9.96 7.24
N LEU A 179 6.01 -8.80 7.42
CA LEU A 179 6.39 -7.84 8.45
C LEU A 179 6.11 -8.41 9.85
N LYS A 180 6.85 -7.91 10.82
CA LYS A 180 6.54 -8.18 12.22
C LYS A 180 5.39 -7.27 12.67
N ARG A 181 4.59 -7.74 13.59
CA ARG A 181 3.52 -6.95 14.22
C ARG A 181 4.04 -5.64 14.80
N GLU A 182 5.25 -5.70 15.36
CA GLU A 182 5.95 -4.55 15.94
C GLU A 182 6.24 -3.45 14.94
N ASP A 183 6.49 -3.76 13.67
CA ASP A 183 6.75 -2.77 12.61
C ASP A 183 5.53 -1.87 12.39
N LEU A 184 4.33 -2.46 12.42
CA LEU A 184 3.06 -1.76 12.26
C LEU A 184 2.69 -0.97 13.51
N LEU A 185 2.94 -1.51 14.71
CA LEU A 185 2.75 -0.80 15.97
C LEU A 185 3.71 0.40 16.09
N GLN A 186 4.99 0.23 15.74
CA GLN A 186 5.98 1.32 15.75
C GLN A 186 5.67 2.39 14.70
N ALA A 187 4.96 2.04 13.62
CA ALA A 187 4.46 3.01 12.66
C ALA A 187 3.28 3.84 13.20
N GLY A 188 2.68 3.43 14.32
CA GLY A 188 1.62 4.14 15.03
C GLY A 188 0.22 3.57 14.80
N ALA A 189 0.08 2.33 14.33
CA ALA A 189 -1.24 1.70 14.22
C ALA A 189 -1.94 1.66 15.59
N ASP A 190 -3.22 2.03 15.63
CA ASP A 190 -4.02 1.98 16.85
C ASP A 190 -4.36 0.54 17.24
N MET A 191 -4.54 -0.32 16.22
CA MET A 191 -4.70 -1.77 16.40
C MET A 191 -3.99 -2.50 15.25
N VAL A 192 -3.54 -3.73 15.54
CA VAL A 192 -2.95 -4.62 14.52
C VAL A 192 -3.64 -5.97 14.58
N PHE A 193 -4.06 -6.46 13.44
CA PHE A 193 -4.69 -7.77 13.23
C PHE A 193 -3.78 -8.66 12.40
N ASP A 194 -3.77 -9.95 12.68
CA ASP A 194 -2.92 -10.91 11.95
C ASP A 194 -3.60 -11.45 10.68
N SER A 195 -4.90 -11.14 10.49
CA SER A 195 -5.64 -11.50 9.28
C SER A 195 -6.87 -10.60 9.07
N MET A 196 -7.40 -10.60 7.82
CA MET A 196 -8.68 -9.96 7.53
C MET A 196 -9.85 -10.62 8.27
N HIS A 197 -9.78 -11.92 8.58
CA HIS A 197 -10.79 -12.59 9.36
C HIS A 197 -10.84 -12.09 10.82
N GLU A 198 -9.67 -11.87 11.43
CA GLU A 198 -9.60 -11.29 12.77
C GLU A 198 -10.15 -9.86 12.79
N LEU A 199 -9.80 -9.04 11.78
CA LEU A 199 -10.38 -7.71 11.61
C LEU A 199 -11.90 -7.79 11.47
N LEU A 200 -12.43 -8.70 10.64
CA LEU A 200 -13.87 -8.86 10.46
C LEU A 200 -14.59 -9.22 11.77
N GLN A 201 -14.04 -10.18 12.50
CA GLN A 201 -14.60 -10.57 13.81
C GLN A 201 -14.65 -9.39 14.77
N PHE A 202 -13.61 -8.58 14.80
CA PHE A 202 -13.58 -7.37 15.61
C PHE A 202 -14.65 -6.36 15.18
N LEU A 203 -14.76 -6.07 13.87
CA LEU A 203 -15.73 -5.10 13.33
C LEU A 203 -17.19 -5.53 13.54
N GLN A 204 -17.46 -6.85 13.60
CA GLN A 204 -18.79 -7.37 13.86
C GLN A 204 -19.24 -7.25 15.33
N GLN A 205 -18.31 -7.01 16.25
CA GLN A 205 -18.56 -6.93 17.68
C GLN A 205 -18.64 -5.49 18.20
N HIS A 206 -18.24 -4.51 17.40
CA HIS A 206 -18.09 -3.11 17.79
C HIS A 206 -18.78 -2.16 16.81
#